data_75aca28e2cefd43172c483b7126337dd
#
_entry.id   75aca28e2cefd43172c483b7126337dd
#
_cell.length_a   1.000
_cell.length_b   1.000
_cell.length_c   1.000
_cell.angle_alpha   90.00
_cell.angle_beta   90.00
_cell.angle_gamma   90.00
#
_symmetry.space_group_name_H-M   'P 1'
#
loop_
_entity.id
_entity.type
_entity.pdbx_description
1 polymer ?
#
loop_
_entity_poly.entity_id
_entity_poly.type
_entity_poly.pdbx_seq_one_letter_code
_entity_poly.pdbx_strand_id
1 'polypeptide(L)'
;MKLSYLDQTGHLTPDKLEQTITKYAPLLEKMKGQQGLDPMGTGWMKIDRWAGEEELSRLEEIAREIRETSDAFVVIGVGGSNNAARSMVKALQKPGTPEIVWAGNTLSAPATSRMLASLSGKDFSVDCIAKNFETLEPGAAFRLLRRALRERYGDGYSKRVIATGTIGSPLETLCREQGYTFLPFPTDIGGRYTALSSVGLLPAAVAGLDIRRVVEGAKKAREAVYSLPPRENPALQYAAMRNLLYGEGYRVEMLASFEPALQWFSKWWVQLFAESEGKEGKGLFPAAAGYSEELHAVGQFVQEGSPILFETFLSVEETDTPLPLTPDGVEDGFGYLDGKDFGALNDAAFQATRTAHSARLPVLTLEIPRLEEESFGEMFTFFQYACVLSSGMLGVNPFDQPGVEAYKGWMFKALGKNAT
;
A
#
# COMPACT_ATOMS: atom_id res chain seq x y z
N MET A 1 -9.00 -3.84 -13.07
CA MET A 1 -9.94 -3.63 -11.93
C MET A 1 -11.32 -3.23 -12.44
N LYS A 2 -12.38 -3.76 -11.83
CA LYS A 2 -13.78 -3.45 -12.16
C LYS A 2 -14.41 -2.73 -10.95
N LEU A 3 -15.09 -1.61 -11.20
CA LEU A 3 -15.77 -0.81 -10.20
C LEU A 3 -17.29 -0.97 -10.33
N SER A 4 -17.96 -1.23 -9.24
CA SER A 4 -19.42 -1.26 -9.14
C SER A 4 -19.88 -0.64 -7.82
N TYR A 5 -21.17 -0.39 -7.66
CA TYR A 5 -21.72 0.07 -6.39
C TYR A 5 -23.16 -0.45 -6.18
N LEU A 6 -23.53 -0.57 -4.92
CA LEU A 6 -24.90 -0.78 -4.45
C LEU A 6 -25.22 0.34 -3.46
N ASP A 7 -26.34 1.00 -3.69
CA ASP A 7 -26.84 2.04 -2.78
C ASP A 7 -28.36 2.07 -2.81
N GLN A 8 -28.97 1.59 -1.73
CA GLN A 8 -30.42 1.66 -1.53
C GLN A 8 -30.84 2.92 -0.77
N THR A 9 -29.87 3.74 -0.33
CA THR A 9 -30.14 4.98 0.41
C THR A 9 -30.38 6.18 -0.50
N GLY A 10 -30.00 6.09 -1.80
CA GLY A 10 -30.23 7.11 -2.82
C GLY A 10 -29.21 8.26 -2.79
N HIS A 11 -28.06 8.10 -2.13
CA HIS A 11 -26.98 9.08 -2.15
C HIS A 11 -26.18 8.99 -3.46
N LEU A 12 -25.94 7.77 -3.97
CA LEU A 12 -25.28 7.50 -5.25
C LEU A 12 -26.31 7.12 -6.33
N THR A 13 -26.94 8.12 -6.93
CA THR A 13 -27.81 7.86 -8.08
C THR A 13 -27.02 8.00 -9.39
N PRO A 14 -27.41 7.30 -10.47
CA PRO A 14 -26.77 7.44 -11.79
C PRO A 14 -26.68 8.90 -12.25
N ASP A 15 -27.74 9.69 -12.06
CA ASP A 15 -27.78 11.10 -12.47
C ASP A 15 -26.79 11.98 -11.68
N LYS A 16 -26.72 11.82 -10.35
CA LYS A 16 -25.75 12.55 -9.51
C LYS A 16 -24.31 12.20 -9.89
N LEU A 17 -24.05 10.92 -10.12
CA LEU A 17 -22.74 10.44 -10.52
C LEU A 17 -22.34 10.99 -11.90
N GLU A 18 -23.23 10.93 -12.88
CA GLU A 18 -23.01 11.46 -14.22
C GLU A 18 -22.72 12.97 -14.20
N GLN A 19 -23.49 13.74 -13.43
CA GLN A 19 -23.26 15.17 -13.25
C GLN A 19 -21.91 15.45 -12.62
N THR A 20 -21.52 14.65 -11.62
CA THR A 20 -20.22 14.78 -10.93
C THR A 20 -19.06 14.45 -11.85
N ILE A 21 -19.15 13.34 -12.60
CA ILE A 21 -18.13 12.96 -13.59
C ILE A 21 -18.00 14.06 -14.67
N THR A 22 -19.11 14.56 -15.21
CA THR A 22 -19.09 15.62 -16.20
C THR A 22 -18.45 16.89 -15.68
N LYS A 23 -18.78 17.29 -14.45
CA LYS A 23 -18.17 18.46 -13.78
C LYS A 23 -16.66 18.35 -13.66
N TYR A 24 -16.15 17.15 -13.35
CA TYR A 24 -14.74 16.93 -13.08
C TYR A 24 -13.95 16.28 -14.24
N ALA A 25 -14.59 16.03 -15.39
CA ALA A 25 -13.90 15.57 -16.60
C ALA A 25 -12.70 16.47 -17.01
N PRO A 26 -12.77 17.82 -16.92
CA PRO A 26 -11.61 18.68 -17.19
C PRO A 26 -10.44 18.45 -16.23
N LEU A 27 -10.66 17.98 -14.99
CA LEU A 27 -9.61 17.67 -14.03
C LEU A 27 -8.83 16.42 -14.46
N LEU A 28 -9.50 15.42 -15.02
CA LEU A 28 -8.84 14.25 -15.61
C LEU A 28 -7.86 14.65 -16.71
N GLU A 29 -8.26 15.53 -17.62
CA GLU A 29 -7.39 15.99 -18.71
C GLU A 29 -6.20 16.83 -18.18
N LYS A 30 -6.43 17.70 -17.20
CA LYS A 30 -5.35 18.43 -16.52
C LYS A 30 -4.35 17.46 -15.85
N MET A 31 -4.85 16.43 -15.17
CA MET A 31 -4.01 15.43 -14.52
C MET A 31 -3.18 14.64 -15.56
N LYS A 32 -3.78 14.19 -16.65
CA LYS A 32 -3.07 13.51 -17.76
C LYS A 32 -1.93 14.37 -18.31
N GLY A 33 -2.19 15.67 -18.48
CA GLY A 33 -1.19 16.67 -18.90
C GLY A 33 -0.27 17.16 -17.77
N GLN A 34 -0.41 16.66 -16.55
CA GLN A 34 0.28 17.13 -15.35
C GLN A 34 0.16 18.64 -15.10
N GLN A 35 -0.91 19.26 -15.59
CA GLN A 35 -1.13 20.71 -15.49
C GLN A 35 -1.55 21.09 -14.06
N GLY A 36 -0.81 22.02 -13.46
CA GLY A 36 -1.08 22.50 -12.10
C GLY A 36 -0.72 21.50 -10.99
N LEU A 37 -0.07 20.37 -11.32
CA LEU A 37 0.49 19.45 -10.35
C LEU A 37 1.94 19.80 -10.05
N ASP A 38 2.37 19.57 -8.80
CA ASP A 38 3.77 19.74 -8.42
C ASP A 38 4.66 18.70 -9.14
N PRO A 39 5.61 19.13 -9.97
CA PRO A 39 6.52 18.20 -10.67
C PRO A 39 7.32 17.31 -9.72
N MET A 40 7.56 17.77 -8.49
CA MET A 40 8.25 16.99 -7.45
C MET A 40 7.37 15.91 -6.80
N GLY A 41 6.11 15.82 -7.19
CA GLY A 41 5.17 14.79 -6.74
C GLY A 41 4.70 13.84 -7.83
N THR A 42 5.00 14.10 -9.11
CA THR A 42 4.42 13.39 -10.27
C THR A 42 5.31 12.33 -10.92
N GLY A 43 6.51 12.10 -10.40
CA GLY A 43 7.47 11.14 -10.98
C GLY A 43 6.93 9.72 -11.10
N TRP A 44 6.06 9.28 -10.21
CA TRP A 44 5.41 7.98 -10.24
C TRP A 44 4.53 7.73 -11.48
N MET A 45 4.04 8.79 -12.12
CA MET A 45 3.30 8.69 -13.39
C MET A 45 4.21 8.26 -14.54
N LYS A 46 5.53 8.46 -14.40
CA LYS A 46 6.56 8.09 -15.38
C LYS A 46 7.15 6.73 -15.02
N ILE A 47 6.33 5.68 -15.08
CA ILE A 47 6.68 4.33 -14.62
C ILE A 47 8.05 3.88 -15.17
N ASP A 48 8.28 4.04 -16.49
CA ASP A 48 9.50 3.58 -17.15
C ASP A 48 10.78 4.30 -16.68
N ARG A 49 10.66 5.47 -16.02
CA ARG A 49 11.81 6.19 -15.46
C ARG A 49 12.36 5.51 -14.20
N TRP A 50 11.49 4.96 -13.35
CA TRP A 50 11.87 4.41 -12.05
C TRP A 50 11.70 2.90 -11.95
N ALA A 51 11.05 2.29 -12.95
CA ALA A 51 10.87 0.87 -13.11
C ALA A 51 11.02 0.47 -14.59
N GLY A 52 12.01 1.04 -15.26
CA GLY A 52 12.40 0.66 -16.62
C GLY A 52 13.26 -0.61 -16.64
N GLU A 53 13.55 -1.12 -17.84
CA GLU A 53 14.23 -2.39 -18.06
C GLU A 53 15.59 -2.50 -17.33
N GLU A 54 16.39 -1.45 -17.39
CA GLU A 54 17.70 -1.42 -16.74
C GLU A 54 17.61 -1.51 -15.22
N GLU A 55 16.67 -0.73 -14.63
CA GLU A 55 16.47 -0.74 -13.18
C GLU A 55 15.87 -2.08 -12.70
N LEU A 56 14.89 -2.64 -13.42
CA LEU A 56 14.33 -3.95 -13.09
C LEU A 56 15.40 -5.03 -13.11
N SER A 57 16.24 -5.09 -14.16
CA SER A 57 17.33 -6.06 -14.27
C SER A 57 18.34 -5.90 -13.13
N ARG A 58 18.68 -4.66 -12.76
CA ARG A 58 19.54 -4.37 -11.61
C ARG A 58 18.96 -4.86 -10.29
N LEU A 59 17.67 -4.60 -10.04
CA LEU A 59 16.99 -5.05 -8.83
C LEU A 59 16.90 -6.57 -8.75
N GLU A 60 16.65 -7.24 -9.87
CA GLU A 60 16.61 -8.72 -9.97
C GLU A 60 17.98 -9.33 -9.67
N GLU A 61 19.08 -8.71 -10.13
CA GLU A 61 20.44 -9.17 -9.84
C GLU A 61 20.76 -9.04 -8.34
N ILE A 62 20.51 -7.87 -7.75
CA ILE A 62 20.69 -7.65 -6.31
C ILE A 62 19.83 -8.63 -5.49
N ALA A 63 18.56 -8.83 -5.87
CA ALA A 63 17.68 -9.75 -5.20
C ALA A 63 18.17 -11.20 -5.30
N ARG A 64 18.73 -11.61 -6.44
CA ARG A 64 19.32 -12.95 -6.62
C ARG A 64 20.52 -13.14 -5.69
N GLU A 65 21.43 -12.17 -5.62
CA GLU A 65 22.57 -12.23 -4.70
C GLU A 65 22.13 -12.35 -3.23
N ILE A 66 21.12 -11.57 -2.83
CA ILE A 66 20.56 -11.66 -1.47
C ILE A 66 19.96 -13.05 -1.20
N ARG A 67 19.19 -13.61 -2.14
CA ARG A 67 18.60 -14.95 -2.00
C ARG A 67 19.64 -16.06 -1.90
N GLU A 68 20.78 -15.92 -2.58
CA GLU A 68 21.86 -16.89 -2.54
C GLU A 68 22.70 -16.81 -1.25
N THR A 69 22.70 -15.66 -0.57
CA THR A 69 23.62 -15.39 0.53
C THR A 69 22.96 -15.14 1.90
N SER A 70 21.64 -15.07 1.95
CA SER A 70 20.93 -14.67 3.18
C SER A 70 19.72 -15.56 3.47
N ASP A 71 19.56 -15.90 4.75
CA ASP A 71 18.34 -16.56 5.28
C ASP A 71 17.24 -15.51 5.57
N ALA A 72 17.65 -14.26 5.81
CA ALA A 72 16.73 -13.16 6.08
C ALA A 72 17.17 -11.87 5.36
N PHE A 73 16.19 -11.08 4.95
CA PHE A 73 16.39 -9.75 4.40
C PHE A 73 15.64 -8.72 5.24
N VAL A 74 16.36 -7.77 5.83
CA VAL A 74 15.78 -6.78 6.74
C VAL A 74 15.49 -5.48 5.99
N VAL A 75 14.24 -5.15 5.84
CA VAL A 75 13.77 -3.89 5.26
C VAL A 75 13.60 -2.86 6.36
N ILE A 76 14.46 -1.84 6.37
CA ILE A 76 14.47 -0.77 7.37
C ILE A 76 13.79 0.45 6.79
N GLY A 77 12.56 0.73 7.22
CA GLY A 77 11.78 1.85 6.71
C GLY A 77 10.47 2.03 7.46
N VAL A 78 9.84 3.18 7.29
CA VAL A 78 8.54 3.52 7.89
C VAL A 78 7.63 4.18 6.86
N GLY A 79 6.32 4.04 7.03
CA GLY A 79 5.33 4.63 6.13
C GLY A 79 5.51 4.20 4.68
N GLY A 80 5.71 5.13 3.77
CA GLY A 80 5.88 4.86 2.34
C GLY A 80 7.09 3.99 2.00
N SER A 81 8.14 4.01 2.83
CA SER A 81 9.31 3.15 2.67
C SER A 81 9.08 1.70 3.13
N ASN A 82 7.86 1.36 3.56
CA ASN A 82 7.52 0.05 4.12
C ASN A 82 6.22 -0.50 3.53
N ASN A 83 5.14 0.31 3.55
CA ASN A 83 3.78 -0.21 3.40
C ASN A 83 3.51 -0.87 2.04
N ALA A 84 3.98 -0.29 0.94
CA ALA A 84 3.76 -0.84 -0.40
C ALA A 84 4.50 -2.18 -0.58
N ALA A 85 5.81 -2.22 -0.28
CA ALA A 85 6.59 -3.46 -0.35
C ALA A 85 5.98 -4.54 0.56
N ARG A 86 5.64 -4.16 1.80
CA ARG A 86 5.08 -5.10 2.79
C ARG A 86 3.74 -5.67 2.35
N SER A 87 2.93 -4.90 1.64
CA SER A 87 1.65 -5.40 1.11
C SER A 87 1.85 -6.51 0.10
N MET A 88 2.75 -6.34 -0.86
CA MET A 88 3.09 -7.37 -1.86
C MET A 88 3.70 -8.61 -1.21
N VAL A 89 4.72 -8.40 -0.37
CA VAL A 89 5.44 -9.50 0.29
C VAL A 89 4.52 -10.33 1.17
N LYS A 90 3.68 -9.70 2.00
CA LYS A 90 2.76 -10.42 2.90
C LYS A 90 1.68 -11.19 2.17
N ALA A 91 1.33 -10.75 0.97
CA ALA A 91 0.33 -11.44 0.15
C ALA A 91 0.92 -12.55 -0.74
N LEU A 92 2.14 -12.35 -1.28
CA LEU A 92 2.63 -13.12 -2.42
C LEU A 92 4.00 -13.77 -2.24
N GLN A 93 4.67 -13.61 -1.08
CA GLN A 93 6.02 -14.18 -0.87
C GLN A 93 6.09 -15.65 -1.28
N LYS A 94 7.07 -15.99 -2.08
CA LYS A 94 7.24 -17.36 -2.59
C LYS A 94 7.99 -18.25 -1.57
N PRO A 95 7.64 -19.53 -1.47
CA PRO A 95 8.39 -20.48 -0.65
C PRO A 95 9.86 -20.55 -1.04
N GLY A 96 10.75 -20.81 -0.07
CA GLY A 96 12.18 -20.97 -0.30
C GLY A 96 12.95 -19.66 -0.51
N THR A 97 12.31 -18.51 -0.33
CA THR A 97 12.97 -17.19 -0.32
C THR A 97 13.35 -16.76 1.09
N PRO A 98 14.31 -15.82 1.27
CA PRO A 98 14.67 -15.31 2.59
C PRO A 98 13.47 -14.78 3.35
N GLU A 99 13.47 -14.94 4.68
CA GLU A 99 12.48 -14.28 5.54
C GLU A 99 12.59 -12.76 5.41
N ILE A 100 11.50 -12.08 5.05
CA ILE A 100 11.48 -10.62 5.01
C ILE A 100 11.13 -10.07 6.39
N VAL A 101 12.10 -9.44 7.04
CA VAL A 101 12.01 -8.86 8.37
C VAL A 101 11.84 -7.35 8.26
N TRP A 102 10.87 -6.80 8.98
CA TRP A 102 10.55 -5.36 8.94
C TRP A 102 11.11 -4.66 10.15
N ALA A 103 11.92 -3.62 9.95
CA ALA A 103 12.57 -2.83 10.99
C ALA A 103 12.39 -1.31 10.74
N GLY A 104 12.67 -0.50 11.75
CA GLY A 104 12.58 0.96 11.63
C GLY A 104 11.14 1.49 11.49
N ASN A 105 10.17 0.73 11.94
CA ASN A 105 8.75 1.07 11.94
C ASN A 105 8.17 1.24 13.36
N THR A 106 9.03 1.17 14.37
CA THR A 106 8.67 1.33 15.79
C THR A 106 9.88 1.77 16.61
N LEU A 107 9.63 2.47 17.72
CA LEU A 107 10.60 2.79 18.77
C LEU A 107 10.43 1.90 20.02
N SER A 108 9.60 0.85 19.95
CA SER A 108 9.41 -0.09 21.03
C SER A 108 10.66 -0.94 21.25
N ALA A 109 11.34 -0.77 22.39
CA ALA A 109 12.52 -1.56 22.74
C ALA A 109 12.22 -3.07 22.79
N PRO A 110 11.12 -3.58 23.39
CA PRO A 110 10.79 -5.00 23.36
C PRO A 110 10.55 -5.54 21.94
N ALA A 111 9.88 -4.78 21.06
CA ALA A 111 9.65 -5.19 19.68
C ALA A 111 10.96 -5.25 18.88
N THR A 112 11.82 -4.23 19.04
CA THR A 112 13.12 -4.17 18.38
C THR A 112 14.06 -5.29 18.88
N SER A 113 14.03 -5.58 20.18
CA SER A 113 14.83 -6.69 20.77
C SER A 113 14.38 -8.05 20.22
N ARG A 114 13.08 -8.31 20.12
CA ARG A 114 12.56 -9.54 19.49
C ARG A 114 12.95 -9.65 18.00
N MET A 115 12.90 -8.56 17.26
CA MET A 115 13.34 -8.52 15.87
C MET A 115 14.83 -8.87 15.74
N LEU A 116 15.70 -8.28 16.56
CA LEU A 116 17.14 -8.62 16.57
C LEU A 116 17.36 -10.08 16.96
N ALA A 117 16.64 -10.59 17.96
CA ALA A 117 16.73 -11.99 18.38
C ALA A 117 16.30 -12.97 17.27
N SER A 118 15.33 -12.61 16.44
CA SER A 118 14.88 -13.46 15.30
C SER A 118 15.95 -13.62 14.21
N LEU A 119 16.97 -12.76 14.17
CA LEU A 119 18.10 -12.84 13.26
C LEU A 119 19.26 -13.68 13.80
N SER A 120 19.18 -14.14 15.07
CA SER A 120 20.24 -14.94 15.68
C SER A 120 20.42 -16.26 14.93
N GLY A 121 21.67 -16.58 14.58
CA GLY A 121 22.00 -17.77 13.81
C GLY A 121 21.75 -17.70 12.31
N LYS A 122 21.01 -16.71 11.80
CA LYS A 122 20.71 -16.53 10.37
C LYS A 122 21.76 -15.68 9.68
N ASP A 123 22.03 -15.98 8.42
CA ASP A 123 22.69 -15.02 7.53
C ASP A 123 21.68 -13.99 7.03
N PHE A 124 22.03 -12.71 7.12
CA PHE A 124 21.10 -11.67 6.73
C PHE A 124 21.76 -10.47 6.04
N SER A 125 21.00 -9.82 5.20
CA SER A 125 21.30 -8.54 4.54
C SER A 125 20.24 -7.51 4.91
N VAL A 126 20.55 -6.23 4.74
CA VAL A 126 19.65 -5.14 5.09
C VAL A 126 19.50 -4.15 3.93
N ASP A 127 18.32 -3.54 3.78
CA ASP A 127 18.11 -2.33 2.98
C ASP A 127 17.62 -1.20 3.89
N CYS A 128 18.40 -0.14 4.00
CA CYS A 128 18.05 1.07 4.74
C CYS A 128 17.39 2.07 3.80
N ILE A 129 16.07 2.15 3.84
CA ILE A 129 15.28 3.02 2.97
C ILE A 129 14.97 4.33 3.69
N ALA A 130 15.65 5.40 3.31
CA ALA A 130 15.49 6.71 3.95
C ALA A 130 15.71 7.86 2.96
N LYS A 131 14.62 8.52 2.54
CA LYS A 131 14.69 9.62 1.56
C LYS A 131 15.74 10.68 1.94
N ASN A 132 15.67 11.25 3.14
CA ASN A 132 16.58 12.31 3.62
C ASN A 132 17.49 11.85 4.76
N PHE A 133 17.40 10.58 5.20
CA PHE A 133 18.15 10.01 6.34
C PHE A 133 18.01 10.81 7.65
N GLU A 134 16.84 11.40 7.87
CA GLU A 134 16.53 12.20 9.05
C GLU A 134 15.46 11.59 9.95
N THR A 135 14.70 10.62 9.44
CA THR A 135 13.63 9.94 10.20
C THR A 135 14.24 9.10 11.31
N LEU A 136 13.75 9.31 12.53
CA LEU A 136 14.35 8.74 13.73
C LEU A 136 14.29 7.21 13.76
N GLU A 137 13.13 6.62 13.46
CA GLU A 137 12.89 5.19 13.60
C GLU A 137 13.82 4.35 12.68
N PRO A 138 13.92 4.61 11.37
CA PRO A 138 14.87 3.93 10.50
C PRO A 138 16.32 4.18 10.89
N GLY A 139 16.68 5.41 11.27
CA GLY A 139 18.04 5.76 11.68
C GLY A 139 18.49 5.01 12.93
N ALA A 140 17.62 4.89 13.93
CA ALA A 140 17.90 4.12 15.16
C ALA A 140 18.01 2.63 14.87
N ALA A 141 17.08 2.05 14.11
CA ALA A 141 17.11 0.63 13.75
C ALA A 141 18.36 0.28 12.92
N PHE A 142 18.73 1.14 11.96
CA PHE A 142 19.93 0.93 11.13
C PHE A 142 21.22 0.91 11.96
N ARG A 143 21.34 1.74 12.99
CA ARG A 143 22.49 1.71 13.91
C ARG A 143 22.62 0.37 14.61
N LEU A 144 21.51 -0.19 15.11
CA LEU A 144 21.51 -1.48 15.80
C LEU A 144 21.84 -2.63 14.84
N LEU A 145 21.22 -2.65 13.66
CA LEU A 145 21.43 -3.69 12.65
C LEU A 145 22.85 -3.63 12.05
N ARG A 146 23.38 -2.45 11.80
CA ARG A 146 24.76 -2.27 11.35
C ARG A 146 25.77 -2.78 12.39
N ARG A 147 25.51 -2.60 13.69
CA ARG A 147 26.32 -3.18 14.76
C ARG A 147 26.23 -4.71 14.72
N ALA A 148 25.04 -5.28 14.62
CA ALA A 148 24.84 -6.73 14.53
C ALA A 148 25.55 -7.34 13.30
N LEU A 149 25.50 -6.65 12.15
CA LEU A 149 26.24 -7.07 10.95
C LEU A 149 27.77 -7.07 11.17
N ARG A 150 28.30 -6.03 11.80
CA ARG A 150 29.75 -5.95 12.12
C ARG A 150 30.17 -7.05 13.09
N GLU A 151 29.38 -7.31 14.12
CA GLU A 151 29.65 -8.37 15.10
C GLU A 151 29.66 -9.76 14.42
N ARG A 152 28.81 -9.98 13.42
CA ARG A 152 28.70 -11.27 12.71
C ARG A 152 29.72 -11.45 11.59
N TYR A 153 29.96 -10.43 10.76
CA TYR A 153 30.71 -10.55 9.51
C TYR A 153 32.06 -9.81 9.50
N GLY A 154 32.43 -9.13 10.60
CA GLY A 154 33.67 -8.35 10.67
C GLY A 154 33.76 -7.34 9.53
N ASP A 155 34.91 -7.24 8.87
CA ASP A 155 35.16 -6.28 7.78
C ASP A 155 34.31 -6.54 6.53
N GLY A 156 33.77 -7.74 6.36
CA GLY A 156 32.93 -8.12 5.23
C GLY A 156 31.48 -7.62 5.32
N TYR A 157 31.06 -7.02 6.43
CA TYR A 157 29.67 -6.64 6.69
C TYR A 157 29.08 -5.65 5.66
N SER A 158 29.93 -4.81 5.05
CA SER A 158 29.50 -3.77 4.11
C SER A 158 28.79 -4.33 2.87
N LYS A 159 29.17 -5.52 2.43
CA LYS A 159 28.55 -6.22 1.30
C LYS A 159 27.10 -6.69 1.59
N ARG A 160 26.71 -6.66 2.86
CA ARG A 160 25.38 -7.05 3.33
C ARG A 160 24.43 -5.84 3.51
N VAL A 161 24.92 -4.64 3.16
CA VAL A 161 24.17 -3.39 3.34
C VAL A 161 23.83 -2.79 1.99
N ILE A 162 22.54 -2.70 1.74
CA ILE A 162 21.96 -1.86 0.71
C ILE A 162 21.38 -0.62 1.40
N ALA A 163 21.42 0.51 0.76
CA ALA A 163 20.77 1.70 1.24
C ALA A 163 20.09 2.45 0.09
N THR A 164 18.81 2.70 0.25
CA THR A 164 17.98 3.41 -0.71
C THR A 164 17.73 4.84 -0.24
N GLY A 165 18.35 5.83 -0.89
CA GLY A 165 18.34 7.22 -0.45
C GLY A 165 18.41 8.23 -1.58
N THR A 166 18.21 9.52 -1.26
CA THR A 166 18.32 10.61 -2.22
C THR A 166 19.78 10.81 -2.63
N ILE A 167 20.03 10.99 -3.92
CA ILE A 167 21.34 11.38 -4.44
C ILE A 167 21.77 12.71 -3.82
N GLY A 168 23.02 12.81 -3.35
CA GLY A 168 23.56 13.95 -2.63
C GLY A 168 23.24 13.97 -1.12
N SER A 169 22.49 12.99 -0.62
CA SER A 169 22.15 12.91 0.81
C SER A 169 23.29 12.43 1.70
N PRO A 170 23.21 12.65 3.03
CA PRO A 170 24.15 12.05 3.97
C PRO A 170 24.20 10.52 3.90
N LEU A 171 23.11 9.86 3.49
CA LEU A 171 23.07 8.40 3.32
C LEU A 171 23.94 7.95 2.13
N GLU A 172 23.90 8.63 1.00
CA GLU A 172 24.80 8.34 -0.13
C GLU A 172 26.26 8.52 0.25
N THR A 173 26.58 9.61 0.96
CA THR A 173 27.94 9.85 1.47
C THR A 173 28.39 8.71 2.37
N LEU A 174 27.54 8.27 3.31
CA LEU A 174 27.82 7.12 4.18
C LEU A 174 28.04 5.83 3.36
N CYS A 175 27.24 5.60 2.33
CA CYS A 175 27.40 4.42 1.46
C CYS A 175 28.78 4.41 0.78
N ARG A 176 29.18 5.53 0.20
CA ARG A 176 30.48 5.67 -0.45
C ARG A 176 31.64 5.45 0.54
N GLU A 177 31.55 6.00 1.75
CA GLU A 177 32.60 5.88 2.79
C GLU A 177 32.70 4.48 3.36
N GLN A 178 31.59 3.77 3.48
CA GLN A 178 31.54 2.44 4.10
C GLN A 178 31.50 1.29 3.10
N GLY A 179 31.44 1.57 1.79
CA GLY A 179 31.35 0.56 0.74
C GLY A 179 30.01 -0.17 0.68
N TYR A 180 28.90 0.51 0.98
CA TYR A 180 27.55 -0.05 0.86
C TYR A 180 27.02 0.08 -0.58
N THR A 181 26.12 -0.82 -0.96
CA THR A 181 25.38 -0.68 -2.22
C THR A 181 24.36 0.44 -2.08
N PHE A 182 24.42 1.45 -2.95
CA PHE A 182 23.46 2.57 -2.95
C PHE A 182 22.46 2.42 -4.08
N LEU A 183 21.17 2.59 -3.75
CA LEU A 183 20.05 2.71 -4.68
C LEU A 183 19.46 4.12 -4.61
N PRO A 184 19.17 4.77 -5.75
CA PRO A 184 18.57 6.09 -5.74
C PRO A 184 17.11 6.03 -5.30
N PHE A 185 16.75 6.82 -4.30
CA PHE A 185 15.35 7.12 -3.97
C PHE A 185 14.85 8.21 -4.94
N PRO A 186 13.69 8.02 -5.58
CA PRO A 186 13.14 9.02 -6.50
C PRO A 186 12.95 10.39 -5.84
N THR A 187 13.52 11.44 -6.41
CA THR A 187 13.41 12.81 -5.88
C THR A 187 12.05 13.44 -6.17
N ASP A 188 11.42 13.03 -7.26
CA ASP A 188 10.15 13.51 -7.77
C ASP A 188 8.95 12.62 -7.39
N ILE A 189 9.13 11.75 -6.37
CA ILE A 189 8.07 10.88 -5.83
C ILE A 189 7.97 11.08 -4.32
N GLY A 190 6.76 11.34 -3.82
CA GLY A 190 6.46 11.32 -2.39
C GLY A 190 6.47 9.89 -1.82
N GLY A 191 6.78 9.74 -0.52
CA GLY A 191 6.94 8.40 0.12
C GLY A 191 5.78 7.44 -0.15
N ARG A 192 4.55 7.89 -0.03
CA ARG A 192 3.34 7.06 -0.24
C ARG A 192 3.06 6.67 -1.69
N TYR A 193 3.81 7.24 -2.64
CA TYR A 193 3.71 6.96 -4.09
C TYR A 193 4.85 6.08 -4.63
N THR A 194 5.77 5.56 -3.77
CA THR A 194 7.00 4.86 -4.19
C THR A 194 6.83 3.38 -4.54
N ALA A 195 5.61 2.86 -4.58
CA ALA A 195 5.35 1.43 -4.81
C ALA A 195 6.11 0.84 -6.02
N LEU A 196 6.20 1.60 -7.12
CA LEU A 196 6.86 1.22 -8.37
C LEU A 196 8.25 1.87 -8.51
N SER A 197 9.05 1.79 -7.47
CA SER A 197 10.47 2.18 -7.49
C SER A 197 11.28 1.12 -6.75
N SER A 198 12.60 1.29 -6.67
CA SER A 198 13.48 0.41 -5.87
C SER A 198 12.95 0.17 -4.46
N VAL A 199 12.29 1.18 -3.86
CA VAL A 199 11.68 1.12 -2.52
C VAL A 199 10.65 -0.01 -2.38
N GLY A 200 9.75 -0.15 -3.36
CA GLY A 200 8.73 -1.20 -3.37
C GLY A 200 9.21 -2.50 -4.00
N LEU A 201 9.98 -2.38 -5.09
CA LEU A 201 10.30 -3.51 -5.96
C LEU A 201 11.45 -4.37 -5.46
N LEU A 202 12.49 -3.82 -4.80
CA LEU A 202 13.59 -4.65 -4.30
C LEU A 202 13.12 -5.66 -3.23
N PRO A 203 12.40 -5.27 -2.18
CA PRO A 203 11.89 -6.26 -1.21
C PRO A 203 10.96 -7.30 -1.85
N ALA A 204 10.16 -6.90 -2.84
CA ALA A 204 9.29 -7.81 -3.59
C ALA A 204 10.11 -8.83 -4.40
N ALA A 205 11.15 -8.38 -5.10
CA ALA A 205 12.06 -9.26 -5.86
C ALA A 205 12.81 -10.25 -4.94
N VAL A 206 13.27 -9.79 -3.75
CA VAL A 206 13.91 -10.68 -2.76
C VAL A 206 12.92 -11.73 -2.24
N ALA A 207 11.66 -11.36 -2.06
CA ALA A 207 10.57 -12.28 -1.70
C ALA A 207 10.15 -13.23 -2.84
N GLY A 208 10.85 -13.19 -3.99
CA GLY A 208 10.62 -14.08 -5.14
C GLY A 208 9.47 -13.66 -6.06
N LEU A 209 8.94 -12.46 -5.92
CA LEU A 209 7.89 -11.94 -6.79
C LEU A 209 8.48 -11.54 -8.16
N ASP A 210 7.69 -11.73 -9.21
CA ASP A 210 7.98 -11.21 -10.53
C ASP A 210 7.64 -9.71 -10.58
N ILE A 211 8.67 -8.87 -10.36
CA ILE A 211 8.51 -7.41 -10.35
C ILE A 211 8.17 -6.84 -11.73
N ARG A 212 8.46 -7.57 -12.83
CA ARG A 212 8.08 -7.18 -14.18
C ARG A 212 6.56 -7.25 -14.34
N ARG A 213 5.92 -8.32 -13.84
CA ARG A 213 4.46 -8.43 -13.83
C ARG A 213 3.80 -7.35 -12.98
N VAL A 214 4.41 -6.94 -11.85
CA VAL A 214 3.91 -5.78 -11.08
C VAL A 214 3.91 -4.53 -11.95
N VAL A 215 5.00 -4.27 -12.69
CA VAL A 215 5.12 -3.10 -13.56
C VAL A 215 4.15 -3.18 -14.75
N GLU A 216 3.93 -4.37 -15.32
CA GLU A 216 2.94 -4.58 -16.39
C GLU A 216 1.52 -4.23 -15.93
N GLY A 217 1.09 -4.67 -14.76
CA GLY A 217 -0.20 -4.30 -14.19
C GLY A 217 -0.34 -2.80 -13.97
N ALA A 218 0.73 -2.15 -13.52
CA ALA A 218 0.77 -0.71 -13.37
C ALA A 218 0.62 0.04 -14.70
N LYS A 219 1.31 -0.42 -15.74
CA LYS A 219 1.20 0.14 -17.10
C LYS A 219 -0.20 -0.02 -17.66
N LYS A 220 -0.83 -1.18 -17.46
CA LYS A 220 -2.20 -1.47 -17.86
C LYS A 220 -3.20 -0.50 -17.18
N ALA A 221 -3.07 -0.28 -15.87
CA ALA A 221 -3.91 0.66 -15.16
C ALA A 221 -3.69 2.11 -15.64
N ARG A 222 -2.44 2.52 -15.87
CA ARG A 222 -2.13 3.83 -16.45
C ARG A 222 -2.78 4.00 -17.82
N GLU A 223 -2.66 3.00 -18.70
CA GLU A 223 -3.26 3.02 -20.02
C GLU A 223 -4.79 3.21 -19.95
N ALA A 224 -5.47 2.48 -19.06
CA ALA A 224 -6.89 2.65 -18.83
C ALA A 224 -7.25 4.08 -18.40
N VAL A 225 -6.48 4.69 -17.50
CA VAL A 225 -6.70 6.08 -17.05
C VAL A 225 -6.53 7.07 -18.22
N TYR A 226 -5.55 6.83 -19.09
CA TYR A 226 -5.23 7.77 -20.18
C TYR A 226 -6.14 7.60 -21.40
N SER A 227 -6.56 6.38 -21.74
CA SER A 227 -7.30 6.07 -22.96
C SER A 227 -8.82 6.13 -22.79
N LEU A 228 -9.35 5.76 -21.63
CA LEU A 228 -10.80 5.69 -21.45
C LEU A 228 -11.45 7.08 -21.35
N PRO A 229 -12.65 7.25 -21.93
CA PRO A 229 -13.40 8.49 -21.77
C PRO A 229 -13.83 8.69 -20.31
N PRO A 230 -14.10 9.92 -19.86
CA PRO A 230 -14.41 10.21 -18.45
C PRO A 230 -15.49 9.31 -17.82
N ARG A 231 -16.53 8.96 -18.57
CA ARG A 231 -17.64 8.11 -18.11
C ARG A 231 -17.26 6.66 -17.86
N GLU A 232 -16.21 6.18 -18.52
CA GLU A 232 -15.72 4.81 -18.44
C GLU A 232 -14.43 4.72 -17.63
N ASN A 233 -13.88 5.86 -17.20
CA ASN A 233 -12.62 5.93 -16.45
C ASN A 233 -12.83 5.55 -14.99
N PRO A 234 -12.34 4.38 -14.53
CA PRO A 234 -12.68 3.88 -13.20
C PRO A 234 -12.04 4.72 -12.09
N ALA A 235 -10.87 5.32 -12.32
CA ALA A 235 -10.23 6.18 -11.33
C ALA A 235 -11.01 7.49 -11.11
N LEU A 236 -11.54 8.08 -12.20
CA LEU A 236 -12.41 9.27 -12.12
C LEU A 236 -13.76 8.92 -11.48
N GLN A 237 -14.36 7.78 -11.85
CA GLN A 237 -15.62 7.33 -11.26
C GLN A 237 -15.49 7.13 -9.76
N TYR A 238 -14.44 6.42 -9.29
CA TYR A 238 -14.21 6.19 -7.89
C TYR A 238 -13.97 7.50 -7.13
N ALA A 239 -13.13 8.41 -7.66
CA ALA A 239 -12.91 9.73 -7.09
C ALA A 239 -14.21 10.55 -7.01
N ALA A 240 -15.06 10.48 -8.05
CA ALA A 240 -16.36 11.16 -8.10
C ALA A 240 -17.34 10.63 -7.04
N MET A 241 -17.43 9.29 -6.89
CA MET A 241 -18.29 8.68 -5.86
C MET A 241 -17.85 9.11 -4.45
N ARG A 242 -16.56 9.08 -4.15
CA ARG A 242 -15.99 9.52 -2.88
C ARG A 242 -16.35 10.97 -2.54
N ASN A 243 -16.13 11.87 -3.50
CA ASN A 243 -16.39 13.29 -3.31
C ASN A 243 -17.89 13.61 -3.24
N LEU A 244 -18.72 12.87 -3.99
CA LEU A 244 -20.18 12.98 -3.89
C LEU A 244 -20.63 12.60 -2.48
N LEU A 245 -20.19 11.45 -1.97
CA LEU A 245 -20.51 11.00 -0.61
C LEU A 245 -19.97 11.93 0.48
N TYR A 246 -18.77 12.48 0.29
CA TYR A 246 -18.26 13.52 1.19
C TYR A 246 -19.17 14.75 1.21
N GLY A 247 -19.68 15.18 0.06
CA GLY A 247 -20.67 16.27 -0.07
C GLY A 247 -22.01 15.94 0.60
N GLU A 248 -22.44 14.70 0.57
CA GLU A 248 -23.66 14.20 1.24
C GLU A 248 -23.50 14.03 2.77
N GLY A 249 -22.32 14.30 3.33
CA GLY A 249 -22.10 14.30 4.78
C GLY A 249 -21.34 13.09 5.33
N TYR A 250 -20.97 12.11 4.51
CA TYR A 250 -20.07 11.03 4.95
C TYR A 250 -18.70 11.59 5.31
N ARG A 251 -18.05 10.98 6.30
CA ARG A 251 -16.73 11.45 6.80
C ARG A 251 -15.70 10.33 6.88
N VAL A 252 -16.13 9.09 6.77
CA VAL A 252 -15.28 7.90 6.82
C VAL A 252 -15.51 7.06 5.59
N GLU A 253 -14.45 6.64 4.93
CA GLU A 253 -14.48 5.54 3.98
C GLU A 253 -13.79 4.34 4.60
N MET A 254 -14.48 3.21 4.67
CA MET A 254 -13.93 1.96 5.18
C MET A 254 -13.63 1.00 4.03
N LEU A 255 -12.33 0.78 3.76
CA LEU A 255 -11.89 -0.26 2.84
C LEU A 255 -11.96 -1.61 3.53
N ALA A 256 -12.86 -2.48 3.10
CA ALA A 256 -13.07 -3.80 3.65
C ALA A 256 -12.68 -4.89 2.64
N SER A 257 -12.15 -6.01 3.11
CA SER A 257 -11.85 -7.17 2.28
C SER A 257 -12.10 -8.47 3.02
N PHE A 258 -12.64 -9.46 2.31
CA PHE A 258 -12.78 -10.84 2.77
C PHE A 258 -11.53 -11.69 2.48
N GLU A 259 -10.46 -11.06 1.95
CA GLU A 259 -9.16 -11.69 1.70
C GLU A 259 -8.12 -11.15 2.70
N PRO A 260 -7.72 -11.94 3.71
CA PRO A 260 -6.78 -11.48 4.74
C PRO A 260 -5.40 -11.07 4.19
N ALA A 261 -4.99 -11.60 3.05
CA ALA A 261 -3.73 -11.25 2.41
C ALA A 261 -3.67 -9.77 1.98
N LEU A 262 -4.83 -9.11 1.81
CA LEU A 262 -4.93 -7.68 1.49
C LEU A 262 -4.83 -6.74 2.69
N GLN A 263 -4.68 -7.26 3.92
CA GLN A 263 -4.59 -6.44 5.13
C GLN A 263 -3.49 -5.37 5.07
N TRP A 264 -2.31 -5.72 4.55
CA TRP A 264 -1.21 -4.76 4.44
C TRP A 264 -1.37 -3.80 3.26
N PHE A 265 -2.08 -4.21 2.22
CA PHE A 265 -2.49 -3.30 1.15
C PHE A 265 -3.44 -2.21 1.69
N SER A 266 -4.40 -2.59 2.53
CA SER A 266 -5.31 -1.63 3.17
C SER A 266 -4.56 -0.60 4.02
N LYS A 267 -3.46 -0.97 4.70
CA LYS A 267 -2.60 -0.01 5.44
C LYS A 267 -1.87 0.97 4.52
N TRP A 268 -1.41 0.52 3.36
CA TRP A 268 -0.85 1.42 2.34
C TRP A 268 -1.93 2.36 1.80
N TRP A 269 -3.13 1.85 1.51
CA TRP A 269 -4.26 2.64 1.04
C TRP A 269 -4.68 3.72 2.07
N VAL A 270 -4.73 3.37 3.35
CA VAL A 270 -4.99 4.33 4.44
C VAL A 270 -3.94 5.45 4.42
N GLN A 271 -2.66 5.13 4.31
CA GLN A 271 -1.61 6.14 4.23
C GLN A 271 -1.77 7.03 2.99
N LEU A 272 -2.02 6.42 1.83
CA LEU A 272 -2.18 7.15 0.57
C LEU A 272 -3.24 8.25 0.70
N PHE A 273 -4.44 7.89 1.12
CA PHE A 273 -5.56 8.83 1.21
C PHE A 273 -5.45 9.79 2.40
N ALA A 274 -5.09 9.30 3.59
CA ALA A 274 -4.99 10.15 4.78
C ALA A 274 -3.99 11.30 4.60
N GLU A 275 -2.78 11.00 4.12
CA GLU A 275 -1.74 12.02 3.92
C GLU A 275 -2.02 12.92 2.70
N SER A 276 -2.77 12.43 1.70
CA SER A 276 -3.05 13.20 0.49
C SER A 276 -4.25 14.13 0.63
N GLU A 277 -5.32 13.68 1.28
CA GLU A 277 -6.60 14.40 1.36
C GLU A 277 -6.85 15.08 2.70
N GLY A 278 -6.31 14.57 3.81
CA GLY A 278 -6.57 15.07 5.16
C GLY A 278 -5.91 16.43 5.44
N LYS A 279 -6.37 17.48 4.80
CA LYS A 279 -5.79 18.85 4.84
C LYS A 279 -6.87 19.90 4.89
N GLU A 280 -6.55 21.06 5.45
CA GLU A 280 -7.44 22.24 5.47
C GLU A 280 -8.84 21.93 6.07
N GLY A 281 -8.93 20.98 6.99
CA GLY A 281 -10.20 20.54 7.57
C GLY A 281 -11.08 19.74 6.62
N LYS A 282 -10.53 19.23 5.52
CA LYS A 282 -11.21 18.43 4.48
C LYS A 282 -10.73 16.99 4.48
N GLY A 283 -11.41 16.18 3.67
CA GLY A 283 -11.06 14.78 3.37
C GLY A 283 -11.90 13.77 4.15
N LEU A 284 -12.04 12.59 3.55
CA LEU A 284 -12.59 11.40 4.19
C LEU A 284 -11.50 10.77 5.07
N PHE A 285 -11.86 10.36 6.29
CA PHE A 285 -10.97 9.54 7.11
C PHE A 285 -10.95 8.11 6.56
N PRO A 286 -9.79 7.62 6.07
CA PRO A 286 -9.70 6.28 5.53
C PRO A 286 -9.54 5.27 6.68
N ALA A 287 -10.51 4.37 6.83
CA ALA A 287 -10.47 3.24 7.74
C ALA A 287 -10.29 1.94 6.95
N ALA A 288 -9.92 0.84 7.62
CA ALA A 288 -9.82 -0.47 7.00
C ALA A 288 -10.38 -1.55 7.91
N ALA A 289 -10.98 -2.60 7.32
CA ALA A 289 -11.50 -3.75 8.04
C ALA A 289 -11.18 -5.07 7.30
N GLY A 290 -10.83 -6.10 8.07
CA GLY A 290 -10.64 -7.48 7.59
C GLY A 290 -11.87 -8.33 7.90
N TYR A 291 -12.71 -8.55 6.91
CA TYR A 291 -13.89 -9.41 7.02
C TYR A 291 -13.52 -10.87 6.69
N SER A 292 -14.20 -11.89 7.21
CA SER A 292 -15.41 -11.91 8.09
C SER A 292 -15.13 -11.61 9.56
N GLU A 293 -13.87 -11.72 10.05
CA GLU A 293 -13.55 -11.59 11.48
C GLU A 293 -14.08 -10.27 12.07
N GLU A 294 -13.75 -9.14 11.47
CA GLU A 294 -14.14 -7.83 12.01
C GLU A 294 -15.63 -7.49 11.81
N LEU A 295 -16.41 -8.27 11.03
CA LEU A 295 -17.88 -8.17 11.07
C LEU A 295 -18.43 -8.42 12.46
N HIS A 296 -17.80 -9.33 13.23
CA HIS A 296 -18.17 -9.62 14.62
C HIS A 296 -17.76 -8.50 15.60
N ALA A 297 -17.04 -7.48 15.13
CA ALA A 297 -16.66 -6.32 15.92
C ALA A 297 -17.39 -5.05 15.46
N VAL A 298 -17.23 -4.67 14.17
CA VAL A 298 -17.74 -3.38 13.66
C VAL A 298 -19.09 -3.49 12.94
N GLY A 299 -19.55 -4.69 12.60
CA GLY A 299 -20.78 -4.89 11.83
C GLY A 299 -22.03 -4.27 12.50
N GLN A 300 -22.12 -4.29 13.83
CA GLN A 300 -23.21 -3.62 14.56
C GLN A 300 -23.21 -2.11 14.30
N PHE A 301 -22.03 -1.47 14.33
CA PHE A 301 -21.94 -0.03 14.07
C PHE A 301 -22.27 0.30 12.61
N VAL A 302 -21.82 -0.53 11.66
CA VAL A 302 -22.11 -0.38 10.24
C VAL A 302 -23.62 -0.43 10.00
N GLN A 303 -24.34 -1.34 10.65
CA GLN A 303 -25.77 -1.53 10.47
C GLN A 303 -26.64 -0.51 11.21
N GLU A 304 -26.27 -0.08 12.41
CA GLU A 304 -27.15 0.72 13.27
C GLU A 304 -26.49 1.96 13.88
N GLY A 305 -25.20 2.16 13.63
CA GLY A 305 -24.46 3.30 14.16
C GLY A 305 -24.78 4.63 13.46
N SER A 306 -24.02 5.67 13.84
CA SER A 306 -24.14 6.98 13.19
C SER A 306 -23.82 6.86 11.69
N PRO A 307 -24.60 7.49 10.80
CA PRO A 307 -24.42 7.38 9.34
C PRO A 307 -23.28 8.26 8.84
N ILE A 308 -22.06 8.02 9.33
CA ILE A 308 -20.86 8.81 9.01
C ILE A 308 -19.91 8.12 8.04
N LEU A 309 -20.12 6.82 7.77
CA LEU A 309 -19.24 6.02 6.93
C LEU A 309 -19.98 5.43 5.71
N PHE A 310 -19.21 5.16 4.67
CA PHE A 310 -19.58 4.25 3.59
C PHE A 310 -18.48 3.20 3.41
N GLU A 311 -18.78 2.10 2.74
CA GLU A 311 -17.84 1.02 2.51
C GLU A 311 -17.34 0.95 1.08
N THR A 312 -16.08 0.59 0.94
CA THR A 312 -15.47 0.16 -0.32
C THR A 312 -14.93 -1.25 -0.14
N PHE A 313 -15.54 -2.24 -0.77
CA PHE A 313 -15.01 -3.59 -0.78
C PHE A 313 -13.91 -3.75 -1.83
N LEU A 314 -12.78 -4.33 -1.41
CA LEU A 314 -11.75 -4.83 -2.32
C LEU A 314 -11.88 -6.36 -2.36
N SER A 315 -12.37 -6.88 -3.49
CA SER A 315 -12.71 -8.28 -3.69
C SER A 315 -11.79 -8.95 -4.70
N VAL A 316 -11.51 -10.24 -4.50
CA VAL A 316 -10.77 -11.11 -5.42
C VAL A 316 -11.76 -12.07 -6.05
N GLU A 317 -11.87 -12.08 -7.41
CA GLU A 317 -12.87 -12.89 -8.12
C GLU A 317 -12.52 -14.39 -8.09
N GLU A 318 -11.25 -14.74 -8.33
CA GLU A 318 -10.80 -16.13 -8.44
C GLU A 318 -9.79 -16.48 -7.34
N THR A 319 -10.04 -17.56 -6.64
CA THR A 319 -9.11 -18.18 -5.69
C THR A 319 -8.63 -19.52 -6.26
N ASP A 320 -7.32 -19.71 -6.36
CA ASP A 320 -6.72 -20.92 -6.95
C ASP A 320 -6.59 -22.10 -5.96
N THR A 321 -7.18 -21.98 -4.77
CA THR A 321 -7.03 -22.99 -3.71
C THR A 321 -8.38 -23.62 -3.38
N PRO A 322 -8.75 -24.71 -4.04
CA PRO A 322 -9.96 -25.45 -3.68
C PRO A 322 -9.80 -26.08 -2.28
N LEU A 323 -10.75 -25.83 -1.40
CA LEU A 323 -10.78 -26.37 -0.04
C LEU A 323 -12.22 -26.85 0.28
N PRO A 324 -12.62 -28.03 -0.22
CA PRO A 324 -13.95 -28.56 0.02
C PRO A 324 -14.11 -29.08 1.45
N LEU A 325 -15.27 -28.82 2.05
CA LEU A 325 -15.69 -29.42 3.31
C LEU A 325 -16.18 -30.84 3.05
N THR A 326 -15.47 -31.83 3.60
CA THR A 326 -15.87 -33.23 3.51
C THR A 326 -16.59 -33.67 4.79
N PRO A 327 -17.67 -34.47 4.69
CA PRO A 327 -18.33 -35.03 5.88
C PRO A 327 -17.35 -35.81 6.75
N ASP A 328 -17.38 -35.57 8.06
CA ASP A 328 -16.55 -36.29 9.04
C ASP A 328 -17.34 -37.33 9.87
N GLY A 329 -18.65 -37.41 9.64
CA GLY A 329 -19.55 -38.34 10.33
C GLY A 329 -20.02 -37.84 11.70
N VAL A 330 -19.74 -36.59 12.05
CA VAL A 330 -20.21 -35.96 13.31
C VAL A 330 -21.45 -35.11 13.04
N GLU A 331 -22.51 -35.34 13.79
CA GLU A 331 -23.75 -34.54 13.76
C GLU A 331 -23.57 -33.27 14.64
N ASP A 332 -23.12 -32.19 14.05
CA ASP A 332 -22.79 -30.94 14.72
C ASP A 332 -23.70 -29.75 14.33
N GLY A 333 -24.68 -30.00 13.46
CA GLY A 333 -25.58 -28.98 12.92
C GLY A 333 -25.04 -28.25 11.70
N PHE A 334 -23.81 -28.54 11.23
CA PHE A 334 -23.18 -27.94 10.05
C PHE A 334 -23.24 -28.81 8.79
N GLY A 335 -23.99 -29.92 8.80
CA GLY A 335 -24.13 -30.81 7.64
C GLY A 335 -24.61 -30.11 6.35
N TYR A 336 -25.22 -28.93 6.43
CA TYR A 336 -25.56 -28.11 5.26
C TYR A 336 -24.33 -27.53 4.52
N LEU A 337 -23.15 -27.62 5.10
CA LEU A 337 -21.87 -27.22 4.50
C LEU A 337 -21.17 -28.35 3.74
N ASP A 338 -21.62 -29.59 3.91
CA ASP A 338 -21.01 -30.75 3.29
C ASP A 338 -20.90 -30.60 1.76
N GLY A 339 -19.71 -30.82 1.25
CA GLY A 339 -19.41 -30.69 -0.17
C GLY A 339 -19.25 -29.27 -0.70
N LYS A 340 -19.44 -28.25 0.16
CA LYS A 340 -19.19 -26.85 -0.22
C LYS A 340 -17.69 -26.53 -0.13
N ASP A 341 -17.24 -25.65 -0.99
CA ASP A 341 -15.88 -25.12 -0.96
C ASP A 341 -15.79 -23.86 -0.08
N PHE A 342 -14.67 -23.67 0.63
CA PHE A 342 -14.43 -22.47 1.47
C PHE A 342 -14.49 -21.18 0.67
N GLY A 343 -14.05 -21.16 -0.61
CA GLY A 343 -14.20 -20.03 -1.50
C GLY A 343 -15.67 -19.65 -1.71
N ALA A 344 -16.53 -20.67 -1.91
CA ALA A 344 -17.97 -20.43 -2.03
C ALA A 344 -18.62 -19.91 -0.75
N LEU A 345 -18.13 -20.34 0.43
CA LEU A 345 -18.59 -19.79 1.72
C LEU A 345 -18.17 -18.33 1.88
N ASN A 346 -16.94 -18.01 1.52
CA ASN A 346 -16.39 -16.65 1.58
C ASN A 346 -17.15 -15.71 0.64
N ASP A 347 -17.44 -16.15 -0.60
CA ASP A 347 -18.24 -15.38 -1.55
C ASP A 347 -19.69 -15.18 -1.04
N ALA A 348 -20.32 -16.21 -0.51
CA ALA A 348 -21.66 -16.10 0.07
C ALA A 348 -21.69 -15.08 1.22
N ALA A 349 -20.67 -15.08 2.10
CA ALA A 349 -20.53 -14.11 3.18
C ALA A 349 -20.33 -12.68 2.64
N PHE A 350 -19.48 -12.51 1.63
CA PHE A 350 -19.28 -11.22 0.96
C PHE A 350 -20.56 -10.67 0.34
N GLN A 351 -21.27 -11.48 -0.48
CA GLN A 351 -22.49 -11.03 -1.15
C GLN A 351 -23.61 -10.70 -0.16
N ALA A 352 -23.76 -11.50 0.90
CA ALA A 352 -24.74 -11.26 1.96
C ALA A 352 -24.43 -9.94 2.71
N THR A 353 -23.18 -9.72 3.09
CA THR A 353 -22.75 -8.50 3.78
C THR A 353 -22.97 -7.27 2.89
N ARG A 354 -22.50 -7.30 1.65
CA ARG A 354 -22.68 -6.22 0.68
C ARG A 354 -24.15 -5.85 0.49
N THR A 355 -25.04 -6.86 0.40
CA THR A 355 -26.47 -6.65 0.25
C THR A 355 -27.09 -6.04 1.49
N ALA A 356 -26.77 -6.57 2.69
CA ALA A 356 -27.30 -6.07 3.96
C ALA A 356 -26.86 -4.63 4.23
N HIS A 357 -25.56 -4.34 4.04
CA HIS A 357 -25.00 -3.02 4.28
C HIS A 357 -25.54 -1.98 3.29
N SER A 358 -25.79 -2.35 2.01
CA SER A 358 -26.30 -1.42 1.01
C SER A 358 -27.69 -0.85 1.32
N ALA A 359 -28.43 -1.47 2.22
CA ALA A 359 -29.72 -0.94 2.72
C ALA A 359 -29.53 0.22 3.73
N ARG A 360 -28.32 0.42 4.25
CA ARG A 360 -28.03 1.41 5.32
C ARG A 360 -27.05 2.48 4.87
N LEU A 361 -26.13 2.14 3.98
CA LEU A 361 -25.06 3.01 3.52
C LEU A 361 -24.66 2.66 2.08
N PRO A 362 -24.06 3.59 1.32
CA PRO A 362 -23.48 3.27 0.03
C PRO A 362 -22.35 2.26 0.14
N VAL A 363 -22.33 1.27 -0.75
CA VAL A 363 -21.32 0.24 -0.85
C VAL A 363 -20.70 0.27 -2.23
N LEU A 364 -19.41 0.59 -2.30
CA LEU A 364 -18.60 0.48 -3.49
C LEU A 364 -17.93 -0.89 -3.53
N THR A 365 -17.66 -1.41 -4.71
CA THR A 365 -16.91 -2.66 -4.87
C THR A 365 -15.87 -2.49 -5.96
N LEU A 366 -14.62 -2.79 -5.63
CA LEU A 366 -13.49 -2.88 -6.53
C LEU A 366 -13.08 -4.35 -6.61
N GLU A 367 -13.16 -4.93 -7.80
CA GLU A 367 -12.85 -6.34 -8.04
C GLU A 367 -11.54 -6.46 -8.81
N ILE A 368 -10.65 -7.33 -8.32
CA ILE A 368 -9.45 -7.78 -9.03
C ILE A 368 -9.65 -9.23 -9.44
N PRO A 369 -9.14 -9.66 -10.62
CA PRO A 369 -9.37 -11.03 -11.08
C PRO A 369 -8.71 -12.07 -10.17
N ARG A 370 -7.46 -11.85 -9.77
CA ARG A 370 -6.66 -12.76 -8.94
C ARG A 370 -5.74 -11.99 -8.02
N LEU A 371 -5.30 -12.62 -6.93
CA LEU A 371 -4.27 -12.08 -6.05
C LEU A 371 -2.89 -12.48 -6.60
N GLU A 372 -2.33 -11.63 -7.44
CA GLU A 372 -1.06 -11.85 -8.12
C GLU A 372 -0.29 -10.55 -8.35
N GLU A 373 0.94 -10.64 -8.85
CA GLU A 373 1.85 -9.50 -9.05
C GLU A 373 1.24 -8.41 -9.93
N GLU A 374 0.60 -8.79 -11.05
CA GLU A 374 -0.05 -7.86 -11.98
C GLU A 374 -1.17 -7.06 -11.30
N SER A 375 -1.99 -7.74 -10.50
CA SER A 375 -3.08 -7.10 -9.75
C SER A 375 -2.57 -6.08 -8.73
N PHE A 376 -1.43 -6.33 -8.07
CA PHE A 376 -0.82 -5.34 -7.17
C PHE A 376 -0.37 -4.09 -7.92
N GLY A 377 0.27 -4.23 -9.07
CA GLY A 377 0.64 -3.11 -9.93
C GLY A 377 -0.56 -2.29 -10.38
N GLU A 378 -1.62 -2.99 -10.79
CA GLU A 378 -2.88 -2.37 -11.19
C GLU A 378 -3.52 -1.60 -10.03
N MET A 379 -3.63 -2.22 -8.84
CA MET A 379 -4.21 -1.59 -7.64
C MET A 379 -3.43 -0.35 -7.20
N PHE A 380 -2.10 -0.42 -7.09
CA PHE A 380 -1.30 0.74 -6.70
C PHE A 380 -1.55 1.92 -7.64
N THR A 381 -1.45 1.68 -8.93
CA THR A 381 -1.57 2.73 -9.94
C THR A 381 -2.99 3.30 -10.00
N PHE A 382 -4.00 2.44 -9.95
CA PHE A 382 -5.40 2.87 -9.89
C PHE A 382 -5.66 3.81 -8.71
N PHE A 383 -5.29 3.38 -7.50
CA PHE A 383 -5.56 4.20 -6.31
C PHE A 383 -4.72 5.48 -6.26
N GLN A 384 -3.49 5.47 -6.79
CA GLN A 384 -2.68 6.69 -6.91
C GLN A 384 -3.36 7.73 -7.81
N TYR A 385 -3.84 7.32 -9.00
CA TYR A 385 -4.59 8.22 -9.89
C TYR A 385 -5.91 8.68 -9.28
N ALA A 386 -6.67 7.77 -8.68
CA ALA A 386 -7.92 8.09 -8.02
C ALA A 386 -7.71 9.08 -6.85
N CYS A 387 -6.62 8.91 -6.08
CA CYS A 387 -6.27 9.81 -4.98
C CYS A 387 -5.94 11.22 -5.49
N VAL A 388 -5.16 11.35 -6.57
CA VAL A 388 -4.83 12.66 -7.16
C VAL A 388 -6.10 13.35 -7.67
N LEU A 389 -6.99 12.61 -8.35
CA LEU A 389 -8.26 13.15 -8.82
C LEU A 389 -9.17 13.58 -7.66
N SER A 390 -9.29 12.74 -6.64
CA SER A 390 -10.11 13.02 -5.46
C SER A 390 -9.59 14.23 -4.67
N SER A 391 -8.27 14.33 -4.46
CA SER A 391 -7.63 15.51 -3.85
C SER A 391 -7.88 16.79 -4.67
N GLY A 392 -7.80 16.69 -5.99
CA GLY A 392 -8.11 17.80 -6.89
C GLY A 392 -9.57 18.24 -6.81
N MET A 393 -10.53 17.32 -6.63
CA MET A 393 -11.95 17.63 -6.40
C MET A 393 -12.16 18.35 -5.06
N LEU A 394 -11.41 17.96 -4.00
CA LEU A 394 -11.39 18.63 -2.70
C LEU A 394 -10.67 19.97 -2.73
N GLY A 395 -9.86 20.24 -3.76
CA GLY A 395 -9.03 21.45 -3.88
C GLY A 395 -7.86 21.45 -2.91
N VAL A 396 -7.22 20.31 -2.66
CA VAL A 396 -6.02 20.15 -1.82
C VAL A 396 -4.84 19.58 -2.60
N ASN A 397 -3.60 19.86 -2.17
CA ASN A 397 -2.40 19.30 -2.79
C ASN A 397 -2.21 17.84 -2.36
N PRO A 398 -2.19 16.85 -3.29
CA PRO A 398 -2.05 15.42 -2.94
C PRO A 398 -0.62 15.03 -2.54
N PHE A 399 0.39 15.87 -2.69
CA PHE A 399 1.80 15.47 -2.61
C PHE A 399 2.53 15.92 -1.34
N ASP A 400 2.08 16.97 -0.66
CA ASP A 400 2.64 17.44 0.60
C ASP A 400 1.97 16.79 1.83
N GLN A 401 2.52 17.04 3.01
CA GLN A 401 1.98 16.61 4.32
C GLN A 401 2.42 17.55 5.46
N PRO A 402 1.96 18.82 5.47
CA PRO A 402 2.46 19.80 6.43
C PRO A 402 2.10 19.48 7.89
N GLY A 403 1.02 18.71 8.13
CA GLY A 403 0.53 18.40 9.47
C GLY A 403 1.47 17.55 10.34
N VAL A 404 2.43 16.82 9.74
CA VAL A 404 3.35 15.95 10.49
C VAL A 404 4.60 16.67 11.03
N GLU A 405 4.85 17.90 10.64
CA GLU A 405 6.06 18.62 11.04
C GLU A 405 6.05 19.03 12.52
N ALA A 406 4.87 19.32 13.08
CA ALA A 406 4.75 19.76 14.46
C ALA A 406 5.28 18.73 15.47
N TYR A 407 4.86 17.47 15.39
CA TYR A 407 5.32 16.45 16.34
C TYR A 407 6.81 16.12 16.19
N LYS A 408 7.35 16.16 14.97
CA LYS A 408 8.78 15.96 14.72
C LYS A 408 9.63 17.01 15.44
N GLY A 409 9.24 18.28 15.39
CA GLY A 409 9.93 19.37 16.09
C GLY A 409 9.99 19.12 17.59
N TRP A 410 8.88 18.73 18.23
CA TRP A 410 8.85 18.39 19.65
C TRP A 410 9.71 17.18 20.00
N MET A 411 9.65 16.13 19.19
CA MET A 411 10.43 14.92 19.38
C MET A 411 11.94 15.21 19.29
N PHE A 412 12.40 15.92 18.27
CA PHE A 412 13.82 16.26 18.12
C PHE A 412 14.33 17.14 19.25
N LYS A 413 13.53 18.10 19.70
CA LYS A 413 13.86 18.93 20.86
C LYS A 413 14.02 18.08 22.13
N ALA A 414 13.12 17.14 22.38
CA ALA A 414 13.19 16.24 23.53
C ALA A 414 14.45 15.33 23.50
N LEU A 415 14.95 15.00 22.30
CA LEU A 415 16.14 14.18 22.08
C LEU A 415 17.44 14.99 21.98
N GLY A 416 17.40 16.30 22.19
CA GLY A 416 18.57 17.16 22.14
C GLY A 416 19.14 17.42 20.74
N LYS A 417 18.36 17.14 19.67
CA LYS A 417 18.72 17.56 18.31
C LYS A 417 18.40 19.04 18.19
N ASN A 418 19.44 19.89 18.09
CA ASN A 418 19.26 21.31 17.81
C ASN A 418 18.56 21.47 16.45
N ALA A 419 17.63 22.44 16.37
CA ALA A 419 17.08 22.85 15.09
C ALA A 419 18.23 23.38 14.22
N THR A 420 18.52 22.70 13.13
CA THR A 420 19.40 23.19 12.07
C THR A 420 18.63 24.11 11.14
#